data_1fc6830dc302e28768037af030dff896
#
_entry.id   1fc6830dc302e28768037af030dff896
#
_cell.length_a   1.000
_cell.length_b   1.000
_cell.length_c   1.000
_cell.angle_alpha   90.00
_cell.angle_beta   90.00
_cell.angle_gamma   90.00
#
_symmetry.space_group_name_H-M   'P 1'
#
loop_
_entity.id
_entity.type
_entity.pdbx_description
1 polymer ?
#
loop_
_entity_poly.entity_id
_entity_poly.type
_entity_poly.pdbx_seq_one_letter_code
_entity_poly.pdbx_strand_id
1 'polypeptide(L)'
;GIEADLLPVCESYGMGVLPWSPLAGGWLSGRYRKGQDAPASQRAERMPSRYDLSTPANQAKLEAVEQLAVLAEEAGISVVHLALAFVLHQPAVTAPIIGPRTQEHLDSQLGAADVTLSADVLDRIDEIVPPGTTLSDFDKGYVAPALQDAALRRRRTA
;
A
#
# COMPACT_ATOMS: atom_id res chain seq x y z
N GLY A 1 -3.18 -7.18 -0.39
CA GLY A 1 -4.04 -8.10 0.27
C GLY A 1 -5.47 -8.15 -0.19
N ILE A 2 -6.06 -7.05 -0.70
CA ILE A 2 -7.49 -7.05 -1.10
C ILE A 2 -7.72 -7.40 -2.59
N GLU A 3 -6.67 -7.48 -3.38
CA GLU A 3 -6.75 -7.71 -4.83
C GLU A 3 -7.22 -9.14 -5.18
N ALA A 4 -6.86 -10.12 -4.35
CA ALA A 4 -7.11 -11.52 -4.65
C ALA A 4 -8.59 -11.92 -4.54
N ASP A 5 -9.34 -11.28 -3.65
CA ASP A 5 -10.71 -11.70 -3.30
C ASP A 5 -11.67 -10.51 -3.11
N LEU A 6 -11.31 -9.53 -2.29
CA LEU A 6 -12.23 -8.47 -1.90
C LEU A 6 -12.60 -7.55 -3.08
N LEU A 7 -11.62 -7.09 -3.85
CA LEU A 7 -11.89 -6.21 -5.00
C LEU A 7 -12.77 -6.91 -6.05
N PRO A 8 -12.47 -8.16 -6.51
CA PRO A 8 -13.33 -8.88 -7.43
C PRO A 8 -14.75 -9.12 -6.92
N VAL A 9 -14.92 -9.41 -5.63
CA VAL A 9 -16.25 -9.56 -5.02
C VAL A 9 -17.00 -8.23 -5.04
N CYS A 10 -16.36 -7.14 -4.60
CA CYS A 10 -16.98 -5.82 -4.60
C CYS A 10 -17.41 -5.39 -6.00
N GLU A 11 -16.56 -5.62 -7.01
CA GLU A 11 -16.88 -5.34 -8.40
C GLU A 11 -18.08 -6.15 -8.89
N SER A 12 -18.11 -7.47 -8.62
CA SER A 12 -19.20 -8.37 -9.02
C SER A 12 -20.55 -7.97 -8.43
N TYR A 13 -20.56 -7.38 -7.24
CA TYR A 13 -21.80 -6.97 -6.55
C TYR A 13 -22.09 -5.47 -6.66
N GLY A 14 -21.30 -4.71 -7.42
CA GLY A 14 -21.46 -3.26 -7.56
C GLY A 14 -21.22 -2.50 -6.26
N MET A 15 -20.38 -3.02 -5.38
CA MET A 15 -20.02 -2.38 -4.11
C MET A 15 -18.77 -1.53 -4.28
N GLY A 16 -18.83 -0.27 -3.85
CA GLY A 16 -17.66 0.60 -3.82
C GLY A 16 -16.72 0.26 -2.65
N VAL A 17 -15.43 0.46 -2.85
CA VAL A 17 -14.38 0.23 -1.84
C VAL A 17 -13.75 1.56 -1.44
N LEU A 18 -13.57 1.77 -0.13
CA LEU A 18 -12.90 2.93 0.45
C LEU A 18 -11.62 2.47 1.16
N PRO A 19 -10.51 2.23 0.45
CA PRO A 19 -9.29 1.77 1.07
C PRO A 19 -8.66 2.88 1.93
N TRP A 20 -8.17 2.49 3.11
CA TRP A 20 -7.49 3.39 4.04
C TRP A 20 -5.97 3.22 3.97
N SER A 21 -5.23 4.24 4.45
CA SER A 21 -3.76 4.25 4.45
C SER A 21 -3.11 4.08 3.05
N PRO A 22 -3.54 4.79 2.02
CA PRO A 22 -3.02 4.61 0.65
C PRO A 22 -1.53 4.92 0.52
N LEU A 23 -0.93 5.60 1.50
CA LEU A 23 0.52 5.84 1.57
C LEU A 23 1.26 4.81 2.43
N ALA A 24 0.70 3.60 2.62
CA ALA A 24 1.33 2.50 3.34
C ALA A 24 1.89 2.88 4.73
N GLY A 25 1.10 3.66 5.50
CA GLY A 25 1.54 4.15 6.81
C GLY A 25 2.64 5.22 6.76
N GLY A 26 2.87 5.82 5.61
CA GLY A 26 3.89 6.85 5.37
C GLY A 26 5.13 6.36 4.63
N TRP A 27 5.24 5.08 4.33
CA TRP A 27 6.34 4.54 3.52
C TRP A 27 6.39 5.17 2.12
N LEU A 28 5.24 5.45 1.51
CA LEU A 28 5.09 6.10 0.20
C LEU A 28 4.90 7.62 0.29
N SER A 29 5.36 8.23 1.39
CA SER A 29 5.33 9.69 1.55
C SER A 29 6.50 10.44 0.89
N GLY A 30 7.44 9.73 0.28
CA GLY A 30 8.69 10.28 -0.27
C GLY A 30 9.79 10.51 0.78
N ARG A 31 9.52 10.22 2.07
CA ARG A 31 10.49 10.43 3.16
C ARG A 31 11.39 9.23 3.43
N TYR A 32 11.02 8.05 2.94
CA TYR A 32 11.82 6.83 3.04
C TYR A 32 12.62 6.66 1.75
N ARG A 33 13.94 6.77 1.86
CA ARG A 33 14.86 6.62 0.72
C ARG A 33 16.02 5.71 1.13
N LYS A 34 16.50 4.92 0.19
CA LYS A 34 17.65 4.03 0.41
C LYS A 34 18.92 4.85 0.68
N GLY A 35 19.69 4.44 1.67
CA GLY A 35 20.92 5.16 2.07
C GLY A 35 20.69 6.40 2.93
N GLN A 36 19.45 6.66 3.35
CA GLN A 36 19.11 7.70 4.30
C GLN A 36 18.61 7.12 5.62
N ASP A 37 18.77 7.87 6.70
CA ASP A 37 18.21 7.49 8.00
C ASP A 37 16.67 7.44 7.93
N ALA A 38 16.08 6.51 8.67
CA ALA A 38 14.64 6.45 8.80
C ALA A 38 14.06 7.76 9.35
N PRO A 39 13.04 8.34 8.72
CA PRO A 39 12.48 9.59 9.19
C PRO A 39 11.83 9.43 10.55
N ALA A 40 12.12 10.33 11.48
CA ALA A 40 11.44 10.39 12.77
C ALA A 40 9.93 10.58 12.57
N SER A 41 9.12 9.74 13.22
CA SER A 41 7.67 9.85 13.18
C SER A 41 7.03 9.26 14.43
N GLN A 42 5.93 9.87 14.88
CA GLN A 42 5.13 9.32 15.99
C GLN A 42 4.63 7.88 15.73
N ARG A 43 4.45 7.50 14.47
CA ARG A 43 4.08 6.12 14.11
C ARG A 43 5.23 5.16 14.34
N ALA A 44 6.46 5.53 13.96
CA ALA A 44 7.64 4.72 14.22
C ALA A 44 7.90 4.55 15.73
N GLU A 45 7.63 5.57 16.52
CA GLU A 45 7.72 5.50 17.99
C GLU A 45 6.67 4.55 18.59
N ARG A 46 5.42 4.58 18.08
CA ARG A 46 4.31 3.73 18.58
C ARG A 46 4.39 2.28 18.09
N MET A 47 4.96 2.06 16.93
CA MET A 47 5.03 0.75 16.27
C MET A 47 6.43 0.50 15.70
N PRO A 48 7.47 0.39 16.55
CA PRO A 48 8.87 0.33 16.10
C PRO A 48 9.12 -0.80 15.09
N SER A 49 8.58 -2.00 15.33
CA SER A 49 8.77 -3.17 14.47
C SER A 49 8.30 -2.95 13.02
N ARG A 50 7.33 -2.07 12.80
CA ARG A 50 6.83 -1.74 11.45
C ARG A 50 7.82 -0.88 10.65
N TYR A 51 8.72 -0.18 11.31
CA TYR A 51 9.62 0.81 10.72
C TYR A 51 11.10 0.54 10.98
N ASP A 52 11.44 -0.51 11.73
CA ASP A 52 12.81 -0.89 12.04
C ASP A 52 13.51 -1.40 10.78
N LEU A 53 14.40 -0.57 10.23
CA LEU A 53 15.17 -0.88 9.03
C LEU A 53 16.25 -1.95 9.23
N SER A 54 16.48 -2.44 10.45
CA SER A 54 17.39 -3.56 10.69
C SER A 54 16.79 -4.91 10.28
N THR A 55 15.47 -4.99 10.10
CA THR A 55 14.79 -6.24 9.74
C THR A 55 14.79 -6.50 8.24
N PRO A 56 15.00 -7.76 7.78
CA PRO A 56 14.97 -8.10 6.36
C PRO A 56 13.65 -7.72 5.66
N ALA A 57 12.51 -7.87 6.36
CA ALA A 57 11.20 -7.53 5.82
C ALA A 57 11.06 -6.02 5.53
N ASN A 58 11.56 -5.16 6.43
CA ASN A 58 11.52 -3.72 6.20
C ASN A 58 12.58 -3.26 5.20
N GLN A 59 13.71 -3.98 5.07
CA GLN A 59 14.67 -3.75 4.00
C GLN A 59 14.06 -4.06 2.62
N ALA A 60 13.36 -5.18 2.46
CA ALA A 60 12.65 -5.51 1.22
C ALA A 60 11.58 -4.45 0.89
N LYS A 61 10.88 -3.97 1.91
CA LYS A 61 9.92 -2.87 1.75
C LYS A 61 10.60 -1.57 1.31
N LEU A 62 11.73 -1.21 1.92
CA LEU A 62 12.49 -0.02 1.54
C LEU A 62 13.01 -0.11 0.09
N GLU A 63 13.43 -1.30 -0.33
CA GLU A 63 13.85 -1.54 -1.71
C GLU A 63 12.71 -1.26 -2.70
N ALA A 64 11.52 -1.81 -2.45
CA ALA A 64 10.35 -1.54 -3.29
C ALA A 64 9.94 -0.06 -3.28
N VAL A 65 9.98 0.59 -2.12
CA VAL A 65 9.68 2.03 -1.98
C VAL A 65 10.65 2.88 -2.77
N GLU A 66 11.95 2.55 -2.76
CA GLU A 66 12.96 3.26 -3.55
C GLU A 66 12.70 3.11 -5.04
N GLN A 67 12.43 1.89 -5.52
CA GLN A 67 12.13 1.66 -6.94
C GLN A 67 10.85 2.40 -7.38
N LEU A 68 9.81 2.42 -6.56
CA LEU A 68 8.59 3.19 -6.82
C LEU A 68 8.84 4.71 -6.82
N ALA A 69 9.74 5.20 -5.95
CA ALA A 69 10.10 6.61 -5.93
C ALA A 69 10.86 7.02 -7.21
N VAL A 70 11.80 6.17 -7.66
CA VAL A 70 12.52 6.38 -8.93
C VAL A 70 11.54 6.35 -10.11
N LEU A 71 10.63 5.37 -10.15
CA LEU A 71 9.59 5.30 -11.19
C LEU A 71 8.72 6.56 -11.23
N ALA A 72 8.32 7.07 -10.07
CA ALA A 72 7.55 8.31 -9.99
C ALA A 72 8.34 9.53 -10.54
N GLU A 73 9.63 9.63 -10.18
CA GLU A 73 10.53 10.67 -10.69
C GLU A 73 10.65 10.61 -12.22
N GLU A 74 10.84 9.41 -12.79
CA GLU A 74 10.89 9.18 -14.24
C GLU A 74 9.57 9.54 -14.93
N ALA A 75 8.44 9.29 -14.29
CA ALA A 75 7.11 9.65 -14.77
C ALA A 75 6.77 11.15 -14.56
N GLY A 76 7.65 11.93 -13.94
CA GLY A 76 7.45 13.37 -13.68
C GLY A 76 6.40 13.67 -12.61
N ILE A 77 6.10 12.72 -11.71
CA ILE A 77 5.15 12.88 -10.62
C ILE A 77 5.78 12.56 -9.27
N SER A 78 5.12 12.92 -8.17
CA SER A 78 5.57 12.53 -6.85
C SER A 78 5.19 11.07 -6.54
N VAL A 79 5.95 10.40 -5.66
CA VAL A 79 5.58 9.05 -5.19
C VAL A 79 4.24 9.05 -4.44
N VAL A 80 3.84 10.15 -3.83
CA VAL A 80 2.51 10.34 -3.23
C VAL A 80 1.43 10.26 -4.29
N HIS A 81 1.63 10.96 -5.41
CA HIS A 81 0.71 10.92 -6.56
C HIS A 81 0.68 9.55 -7.20
N LEU A 82 1.83 8.91 -7.40
CA LEU A 82 1.90 7.54 -7.92
C LEU A 82 1.07 6.58 -7.06
N ALA A 83 1.25 6.62 -5.73
CA ALA A 83 0.55 5.73 -4.81
C ALA A 83 -0.96 5.96 -4.77
N LEU A 84 -1.40 7.22 -4.76
CA LEU A 84 -2.83 7.55 -4.74
C LEU A 84 -3.51 7.25 -6.07
N ALA A 85 -2.86 7.60 -7.19
CA ALA A 85 -3.36 7.32 -8.53
C ALA A 85 -3.45 5.81 -8.81
N PHE A 86 -2.47 5.00 -8.34
CA PHE A 86 -2.53 3.54 -8.42
C PHE A 86 -3.74 2.96 -7.70
N VAL A 87 -4.05 3.45 -6.49
CA VAL A 87 -5.23 3.02 -5.74
C VAL A 87 -6.51 3.43 -6.46
N LEU A 88 -6.58 4.65 -7.00
CA LEU A 88 -7.73 5.15 -7.78
C LEU A 88 -7.93 4.42 -9.11
N HIS A 89 -6.87 3.80 -9.65
CA HIS A 89 -6.94 3.04 -10.89
C HIS A 89 -7.70 1.71 -10.75
N GLN A 90 -7.87 1.20 -9.53
CA GLN A 90 -8.57 -0.06 -9.29
C GLN A 90 -10.09 0.11 -9.51
N PRO A 91 -10.73 -0.71 -10.37
CA PRO A 91 -12.13 -0.51 -10.80
C PRO A 91 -13.14 -0.45 -9.64
N ALA A 92 -12.98 -1.28 -8.62
CA ALA A 92 -13.88 -1.31 -7.47
C ALA A 92 -13.65 -0.19 -6.45
N VAL A 93 -12.55 0.59 -6.57
CA VAL A 93 -12.25 1.65 -5.63
C VAL A 93 -13.05 2.91 -5.95
N THR A 94 -13.84 3.36 -4.98
CA THR A 94 -14.61 4.60 -5.07
C THR A 94 -13.76 5.81 -4.70
N ALA A 95 -13.03 5.74 -3.57
CA ALA A 95 -12.14 6.81 -3.12
C ALA A 95 -11.18 6.31 -2.05
N PRO A 96 -9.89 6.63 -2.07
CA PRO A 96 -8.96 6.36 -0.99
C PRO A 96 -9.21 7.29 0.20
N ILE A 97 -9.13 6.75 1.42
CA ILE A 97 -9.21 7.56 2.64
C ILE A 97 -7.83 8.13 2.94
N ILE A 98 -7.66 9.42 2.72
CA ILE A 98 -6.42 10.15 3.00
C ILE A 98 -6.42 10.73 4.42
N GLY A 99 -5.21 10.98 4.98
CA GLY A 99 -5.03 11.52 6.32
C GLY A 99 -3.95 12.60 6.38
N PRO A 100 -4.16 13.75 5.71
CA PRO A 100 -3.23 14.87 5.76
C PRO A 100 -3.20 15.47 7.16
N ARG A 101 -2.02 15.91 7.63
CA ARG A 101 -1.86 16.59 8.93
C ARG A 101 -1.71 18.10 8.80
N THR A 102 -1.41 18.59 7.60
CA THR A 102 -1.24 20.01 7.29
C THR A 102 -2.01 20.33 6.02
N GLN A 103 -2.28 21.61 5.81
CA GLN A 103 -2.91 22.08 4.57
C GLN A 103 -2.06 21.72 3.34
N GLU A 104 -0.75 21.87 3.43
CA GLU A 104 0.19 21.51 2.37
C GLU A 104 0.08 20.02 2.00
N HIS A 105 -0.02 19.13 3.00
CA HIS A 105 -0.25 17.70 2.74
C HIS A 105 -1.60 17.44 2.07
N LEU A 106 -2.65 18.19 2.44
CA LEU A 106 -3.96 18.05 1.81
C LEU A 106 -3.89 18.47 0.34
N ASP A 107 -3.37 19.66 0.08
CA ASP A 107 -3.26 20.21 -1.27
C ASP A 107 -2.43 19.30 -2.20
N SER A 108 -1.30 18.79 -1.67
CA SER A 108 -0.47 17.81 -2.40
C SER A 108 -1.23 16.53 -2.72
N GLN A 109 -2.01 15.98 -1.77
CA GLN A 109 -2.71 14.71 -1.99
C GLN A 109 -3.93 14.84 -2.90
N LEU A 110 -4.65 15.97 -2.86
CA LEU A 110 -5.82 16.19 -3.71
C LEU A 110 -5.45 16.19 -5.20
N GLY A 111 -4.30 16.72 -5.56
CA GLY A 111 -3.82 16.74 -6.95
C GLY A 111 -3.61 15.35 -7.57
N ALA A 112 -3.55 14.29 -6.74
CA ALA A 112 -3.44 12.93 -7.24
C ALA A 112 -4.70 12.45 -7.99
N ALA A 113 -5.86 13.06 -7.75
CA ALA A 113 -7.11 12.73 -8.44
C ALA A 113 -7.07 13.05 -9.95
N ASP A 114 -6.22 13.97 -10.36
CA ASP A 114 -6.05 14.38 -11.75
C ASP A 114 -4.93 13.61 -12.47
N VAL A 115 -4.23 12.72 -11.76
CA VAL A 115 -3.12 11.95 -12.31
C VAL A 115 -3.63 10.67 -12.95
N THR A 116 -3.34 10.50 -14.24
CA THR A 116 -3.57 9.25 -14.96
C THR A 116 -2.23 8.53 -15.17
N LEU A 117 -2.15 7.28 -14.71
CA LEU A 117 -0.97 6.44 -14.94
C LEU A 117 -1.05 5.77 -16.32
N SER A 118 0.05 5.80 -17.07
CA SER A 118 0.14 5.06 -18.33
C SER A 118 0.25 3.56 -18.08
N ALA A 119 -0.05 2.76 -19.10
CA ALA A 119 0.12 1.31 -19.05
C ALA A 119 1.55 0.91 -18.67
N ASP A 120 2.55 1.57 -19.27
CA ASP A 120 3.97 1.31 -18.98
C ASP A 120 4.34 1.56 -17.52
N VAL A 121 3.75 2.59 -16.88
CA VAL A 121 3.97 2.86 -15.46
C VAL A 121 3.30 1.79 -14.60
N LEU A 122 2.09 1.35 -14.96
CA LEU A 122 1.37 0.28 -14.26
C LEU A 122 2.12 -1.05 -14.36
N ASP A 123 2.60 -1.41 -15.57
CA ASP A 123 3.37 -2.63 -15.79
C ASP A 123 4.66 -2.63 -14.93
N ARG A 124 5.35 -1.49 -14.85
CA ARG A 124 6.53 -1.35 -14.01
C ARG A 124 6.23 -1.41 -12.51
N ILE A 125 5.07 -0.93 -12.07
CA ILE A 125 4.62 -1.13 -10.69
C ILE A 125 4.46 -2.63 -10.41
N ASP A 126 3.85 -3.38 -11.33
CA ASP A 126 3.65 -4.82 -11.20
C ASP A 126 4.97 -5.61 -11.22
N GLU A 127 5.98 -5.15 -11.94
CA GLU A 127 7.34 -5.71 -11.88
C GLU A 127 8.01 -5.49 -10.51
N ILE A 128 7.83 -4.30 -9.91
CA ILE A 128 8.39 -3.95 -8.60
C ILE A 128 7.69 -4.70 -7.47
N VAL A 129 6.36 -4.74 -7.52
CA VAL A 129 5.51 -5.42 -6.53
C VAL A 129 4.46 -6.23 -7.29
N PRO A 130 4.70 -7.51 -7.56
CA PRO A 130 3.76 -8.35 -8.30
C PRO A 130 2.37 -8.34 -7.70
N PRO A 131 1.30 -8.32 -8.53
CA PRO A 131 -0.09 -8.32 -8.07
C PRO A 131 -0.36 -9.43 -7.05
N GLY A 132 -1.14 -9.11 -6.03
CA GLY A 132 -1.44 -10.03 -4.92
C GLY A 132 -0.31 -10.18 -3.89
N THR A 133 0.86 -9.55 -4.10
CA THR A 133 1.97 -9.57 -3.14
C THR A 133 1.74 -8.55 -2.02
N THR A 134 1.95 -8.95 -0.78
CA THR A 134 1.94 -8.05 0.38
C THR A 134 3.30 -8.06 1.06
N LEU A 135 4.04 -6.97 0.96
CA LEU A 135 5.38 -6.82 1.54
C LEU A 135 5.38 -6.65 3.07
N SER A 136 4.26 -6.29 3.65
CA SER A 136 4.12 -6.01 5.08
C SER A 136 3.15 -6.98 5.72
N ASP A 137 3.62 -7.78 6.69
CA ASP A 137 2.76 -8.70 7.43
C ASP A 137 1.63 -7.99 8.19
N PHE A 138 1.86 -6.74 8.60
CA PHE A 138 0.83 -5.90 9.23
C PHE A 138 -0.33 -5.54 8.30
N ASP A 139 -0.07 -5.55 6.99
CA ASP A 139 -1.02 -5.08 5.98
C ASP A 139 -1.63 -6.24 5.18
N LYS A 140 -1.35 -7.50 5.57
CA LYS A 140 -1.92 -8.70 4.93
C LYS A 140 -3.44 -8.84 5.06
N GLY A 141 -4.06 -7.99 5.88
CA GLY A 141 -5.49 -8.09 6.16
C GLY A 141 -5.84 -9.23 7.11
N TYR A 142 -7.12 -9.60 7.11
CA TYR A 142 -7.61 -10.67 7.97
C TYR A 142 -7.21 -12.04 7.43
N VAL A 143 -6.53 -12.82 8.26
CA VAL A 143 -6.28 -14.24 7.97
C VAL A 143 -7.22 -15.05 8.83
N ALA A 144 -8.13 -15.80 8.20
CA ALA A 144 -9.10 -16.61 8.93
C ALA A 144 -8.37 -17.63 9.84
N PRO A 145 -8.70 -17.69 11.15
CA PRO A 145 -8.05 -18.62 12.08
C PRO A 145 -8.09 -20.08 11.61
N ALA A 146 -9.13 -20.47 10.89
CA ALA A 146 -9.25 -21.81 10.30
C ALA A 146 -8.13 -22.14 9.29
N LEU A 147 -7.46 -21.15 8.69
CA LEU A 147 -6.31 -21.40 7.82
C LEU A 147 -5.05 -21.77 8.61
N GLN A 148 -4.96 -21.31 9.85
CA GLN A 148 -3.81 -21.53 10.74
C GLN A 148 -4.03 -22.70 11.67
N ASP A 149 -5.27 -22.98 12.09
CA ASP A 149 -5.63 -24.05 13.02
C ASP A 149 -6.47 -25.13 12.34
N ALA A 150 -5.90 -26.34 12.24
CA ALA A 150 -6.57 -27.50 11.65
C ALA A 150 -7.84 -27.91 12.42
N ALA A 151 -7.90 -27.69 13.73
CA ALA A 151 -9.07 -28.00 14.55
C ALA A 151 -10.30 -27.15 14.17
N LEU A 152 -10.08 -25.95 13.69
CA LEU A 152 -11.15 -25.06 13.22
C LEU A 152 -11.63 -25.39 11.79
N ARG A 153 -10.82 -26.11 11.01
CA ARG A 153 -11.17 -26.51 9.62
C ARG A 153 -11.89 -27.84 9.54
N ARG A 154 -11.74 -28.69 10.53
CA ARG A 154 -12.25 -30.07 10.49
C ARG A 154 -13.56 -30.18 11.24
N ARG A 155 -14.46 -31.06 10.76
CA ARG A 155 -15.65 -31.42 11.55
C ARG A 155 -15.23 -32.04 12.88
N ARG A 156 -15.85 -31.59 13.95
CA ARG A 156 -15.69 -32.26 15.24
C ARG A 156 -16.29 -33.68 15.08
N THR A 157 -15.49 -34.70 15.36
CA THR A 157 -16.00 -36.06 15.55
C THR A 157 -16.84 -36.05 16.84
N ALA A 158 -18.11 -36.48 16.73
CA ALA A 158 -18.99 -36.64 17.87
C ALA A 158 -18.46 -37.67 18.85
#